data_1a862d08176f79b3edce882f1ad18959
#
_entry.id   1a862d08176f79b3edce882f1ad18959
#
_cell.length_a   1.000
_cell.length_b   1.000
_cell.length_c   1.000
_cell.angle_alpha   90.00
_cell.angle_beta   90.00
_cell.angle_gamma   90.00
#
_symmetry.space_group_name_H-M   'P 1'
#
loop_
_entity.id
_entity.type
_entity.pdbx_description
1 polymer ?
#
loop_
_entity_poly.entity_id
_entity_poly.type
_entity_poly.pdbx_seq_one_letter_code
_entity_poly.pdbx_strand_id
1 'polypeptide(L)'
;MLLTTENIILIGALLLLVSVFAGKVAYRFGAPALLLFLGVGMLFGLRLISFNSAPVAQFVGMVALCIILFSGGMDTKFTEIKPILSPGIVLSTFGVLLTALFTGLFIWWLSGMSWTNIHLPLITSLLLASTMSSTDSASVFAILRSQKMNLKHNLRPMLELESGSNDPMAYMLTIVLIQFIQSSGMGVSQIALSFVIQFIVGAAAGYLLGKLAILMLNKLNIDNQSLYPILLLSFVFFTFSITDLMKGNGYLAVYIAGMMVGNNKIMYRKEIYTFMDGLTWLFQIIMFLCLGLLVNPHEMLEVACVALLIGVFMIVIGRPLSVFLCLLPFGKRINMKSKFFVSWVGLRGAVPIIFATYPVVAGVPGADVIFNIVFFITILSLVIQGTTVSKVACMLGLSTPMEKTGNDFGVELPEDIDSDLRDVTVTQEILDTKGDTLKDMNLPQGTLVMIVKRGNEYLIPNGSLKLHVGDKLLLISEKTKE
;
A
#
# COMPACT_ATOMS: atom_id res chain seq x y z
N MET A 1 15.07 21.12 -23.31
CA MET A 1 14.13 22.25 -23.15
C MET A 1 14.53 22.97 -21.85
N LEU A 2 14.79 24.29 -21.90
CA LEU A 2 15.09 25.05 -20.68
C LEU A 2 13.85 25.05 -19.79
N LEU A 3 14.00 24.63 -18.52
CA LEU A 3 12.94 24.60 -17.52
C LEU A 3 12.61 26.05 -17.09
N THR A 4 11.78 26.73 -17.85
CA THR A 4 11.14 27.97 -17.37
C THR A 4 9.95 27.60 -16.48
N THR A 5 9.56 28.49 -15.56
CA THR A 5 8.43 28.23 -14.63
C THR A 5 7.14 27.85 -15.37
N GLU A 6 6.87 28.48 -16.51
CA GLU A 6 5.69 28.18 -17.35
C GLU A 6 5.75 26.77 -17.97
N ASN A 7 6.93 26.36 -18.45
CA ASN A 7 7.13 25.03 -19.01
C ASN A 7 7.00 23.92 -17.95
N ILE A 8 7.42 24.17 -16.72
CA ILE A 8 7.28 23.21 -15.61
C ILE A 8 5.80 22.91 -15.32
N ILE A 9 4.97 23.96 -15.26
CA ILE A 9 3.53 23.79 -15.03
C ILE A 9 2.88 23.01 -16.18
N LEU A 10 3.18 23.37 -17.43
CA LEU A 10 2.65 22.68 -18.61
C LEU A 10 3.06 21.21 -18.65
N ILE A 11 4.35 20.93 -18.40
CA ILE A 11 4.88 19.57 -18.38
C ILE A 11 4.26 18.76 -17.25
N GLY A 12 4.15 19.33 -16.05
CA GLY A 12 3.51 18.70 -14.91
C GLY A 12 2.04 18.36 -15.19
N ALA A 13 1.30 19.29 -15.77
CA ALA A 13 -0.09 19.04 -16.16
C ALA A 13 -0.21 17.93 -17.22
N LEU A 14 0.67 17.95 -18.23
CA LEU A 14 0.70 16.92 -19.27
C LEU A 14 1.04 15.53 -18.69
N LEU A 15 2.04 15.45 -17.82
CA LEU A 15 2.43 14.21 -17.15
C LEU A 15 1.29 13.63 -16.32
N LEU A 16 0.56 14.47 -15.55
CA LEU A 16 -0.58 14.03 -14.77
C LEU A 16 -1.73 13.56 -15.69
N LEU A 17 -2.05 14.29 -16.75
CA LEU A 17 -3.08 13.88 -17.71
C LEU A 17 -2.73 12.52 -18.35
N VAL A 18 -1.52 12.37 -18.88
CA VAL A 18 -1.07 11.12 -19.50
C VAL A 18 -1.11 9.97 -18.49
N SER A 19 -0.74 10.21 -17.22
CA SER A 19 -0.77 9.21 -16.17
C SER A 19 -2.20 8.76 -15.84
N VAL A 20 -3.17 9.67 -15.77
CA VAL A 20 -4.58 9.31 -15.55
C VAL A 20 -5.10 8.44 -16.69
N PHE A 21 -4.78 8.77 -17.95
CA PHE A 21 -5.16 7.94 -19.11
C PHE A 21 -4.43 6.58 -19.09
N ALA A 22 -3.14 6.57 -18.76
CA ALA A 22 -2.36 5.34 -18.61
C ALA A 22 -2.97 4.43 -17.52
N GLY A 23 -3.40 5.00 -16.37
CA GLY A 23 -4.11 4.27 -15.32
C GLY A 23 -5.40 3.61 -15.80
N LYS A 24 -6.19 4.32 -16.63
CA LYS A 24 -7.41 3.74 -17.25
C LYS A 24 -7.08 2.56 -18.17
N VAL A 25 -6.00 2.67 -18.95
CA VAL A 25 -5.53 1.60 -19.84
C VAL A 25 -5.05 0.41 -18.99
N ALA A 26 -4.23 0.65 -17.97
CA ALA A 26 -3.75 -0.39 -17.06
C ALA A 26 -4.90 -1.20 -16.45
N TYR A 27 -5.91 -0.50 -15.94
CA TYR A 27 -7.09 -1.13 -15.34
C TYR A 27 -7.81 -2.06 -16.34
N ARG A 28 -7.91 -1.66 -17.61
CA ARG A 28 -8.55 -2.45 -18.68
C ARG A 28 -7.78 -3.74 -19.01
N PHE A 29 -6.44 -3.69 -18.92
CA PHE A 29 -5.58 -4.84 -19.25
C PHE A 29 -5.15 -5.65 -18.02
N GLY A 30 -5.55 -5.24 -16.80
CA GLY A 30 -5.14 -5.89 -15.55
C GLY A 30 -3.63 -5.75 -15.26
N ALA A 31 -2.99 -4.74 -15.85
CA ALA A 31 -1.59 -4.42 -15.60
C ALA A 31 -1.45 -3.51 -14.38
N PRO A 32 -0.33 -3.55 -13.65
CA PRO A 32 -0.07 -2.59 -12.58
C PRO A 32 -0.01 -1.16 -13.14
N ALA A 33 -0.95 -0.28 -12.75
CA ALA A 33 -0.98 1.11 -13.20
C ALA A 33 0.33 1.85 -12.88
N LEU A 34 0.94 1.49 -11.76
CA LEU A 34 2.20 2.08 -11.27
C LEU A 34 3.37 1.86 -12.24
N LEU A 35 3.40 0.70 -12.93
CA LEU A 35 4.40 0.43 -13.97
C LEU A 35 4.27 1.40 -15.15
N LEU A 36 3.03 1.76 -15.52
CA LEU A 36 2.81 2.72 -16.60
C LEU A 36 3.21 4.14 -16.18
N PHE A 37 2.97 4.55 -14.92
CA PHE A 37 3.41 5.85 -14.42
C PHE A 37 4.94 5.95 -14.44
N LEU A 38 5.62 4.90 -14.00
CA LEU A 38 7.07 4.79 -14.06
C LEU A 38 7.57 4.89 -15.51
N GLY A 39 6.96 4.13 -16.43
CA GLY A 39 7.28 4.16 -17.86
C GLY A 39 7.07 5.53 -18.51
N VAL A 40 5.98 6.23 -18.17
CA VAL A 40 5.75 7.61 -18.61
C VAL A 40 6.88 8.52 -18.11
N GLY A 41 7.25 8.44 -16.82
CA GLY A 41 8.39 9.19 -16.28
C GLY A 41 9.69 8.94 -17.06
N MET A 42 10.02 7.67 -17.31
CA MET A 42 11.21 7.28 -18.08
C MET A 42 11.20 7.85 -19.52
N LEU A 43 10.08 7.76 -20.21
CA LEU A 43 9.95 8.26 -21.60
C LEU A 43 10.14 9.78 -21.69
N PHE A 44 9.59 10.52 -20.73
CA PHE A 44 9.76 11.97 -20.67
C PHE A 44 11.17 12.36 -20.22
N GLY A 45 11.78 11.60 -19.31
CA GLY A 45 13.18 11.80 -18.86
C GLY A 45 14.18 11.64 -20.00
N LEU A 46 13.99 10.67 -20.88
CA LEU A 46 14.87 10.39 -22.02
C LEU A 46 14.94 11.52 -23.07
N ARG A 47 13.84 12.27 -23.26
CA ARG A 47 13.72 13.18 -24.40
C ARG A 47 13.40 14.63 -24.09
N LEU A 48 12.76 14.90 -22.95
CA LEU A 48 12.14 16.20 -22.71
C LEU A 48 12.65 16.90 -21.44
N ILE A 49 12.96 16.15 -20.40
CA ILE A 49 13.26 16.70 -19.06
C ILE A 49 14.55 16.06 -18.54
N SER A 50 15.58 16.83 -18.31
CA SER A 50 16.74 16.38 -17.54
C SER A 50 16.45 16.60 -16.05
N PHE A 51 16.03 15.54 -15.35
CA PHE A 51 15.81 15.57 -13.91
C PHE A 51 16.85 14.68 -13.21
N ASN A 52 17.89 15.33 -12.65
CA ASN A 52 19.04 14.62 -12.07
C ASN A 52 19.22 14.93 -10.57
N SER A 53 18.13 15.27 -9.87
CA SER A 53 18.21 15.64 -8.46
C SER A 53 17.67 14.53 -7.55
N ALA A 54 18.56 13.64 -7.09
CA ALA A 54 18.23 12.64 -6.09
C ALA A 54 17.66 13.21 -4.78
N PRO A 55 18.16 14.38 -4.24
CA PRO A 55 17.54 14.99 -3.06
C PRO A 55 16.09 15.42 -3.26
N VAL A 56 15.73 15.95 -4.44
CA VAL A 56 14.34 16.33 -4.75
C VAL A 56 13.47 15.06 -4.87
N ALA A 57 13.95 14.02 -5.55
CA ALA A 57 13.23 12.76 -5.66
C ALA A 57 13.02 12.09 -4.28
N GLN A 58 14.05 12.13 -3.42
CA GLN A 58 13.96 11.66 -2.03
C GLN A 58 12.90 12.43 -1.24
N PHE A 59 12.90 13.77 -1.33
CA PHE A 59 11.92 14.60 -0.64
C PHE A 59 10.49 14.31 -1.10
N VAL A 60 10.26 14.25 -2.42
CA VAL A 60 8.95 13.88 -2.99
C VAL A 60 8.52 12.49 -2.52
N GLY A 61 9.44 11.53 -2.55
CA GLY A 61 9.20 10.18 -2.07
C GLY A 61 8.88 10.12 -0.58
N MET A 62 9.58 10.89 0.25
CA MET A 62 9.34 10.99 1.69
C MET A 62 7.94 11.53 1.99
N VAL A 63 7.53 12.63 1.35
CA VAL A 63 6.19 13.21 1.49
C VAL A 63 5.12 12.22 1.05
N ALA A 64 5.31 11.60 -0.12
CA ALA A 64 4.40 10.59 -0.64
C ALA A 64 4.25 9.40 0.32
N LEU A 65 5.36 8.87 0.81
CA LEU A 65 5.36 7.72 1.71
C LEU A 65 4.68 8.02 3.04
N CYS A 66 4.85 9.22 3.61
CA CYS A 66 4.11 9.62 4.82
C CYS A 66 2.59 9.57 4.59
N ILE A 67 2.10 10.08 3.47
CA ILE A 67 0.67 10.10 3.13
C ILE A 67 0.16 8.67 2.89
N ILE A 68 0.88 7.88 2.11
CA ILE A 68 0.52 6.50 1.75
C ILE A 68 0.48 5.61 3.00
N LEU A 69 1.49 5.69 3.88
CA LEU A 69 1.55 4.90 5.11
C LEU A 69 0.46 5.30 6.10
N PHE A 70 0.18 6.60 6.24
CA PHE A 70 -0.88 7.05 7.11
C PHE A 70 -2.25 6.57 6.61
N SER A 71 -2.55 6.73 5.31
CA SER A 71 -3.77 6.25 4.69
C SER A 71 -3.91 4.73 4.81
N GLY A 72 -2.85 3.97 4.51
CA GLY A 72 -2.82 2.52 4.72
C GLY A 72 -3.04 2.10 6.17
N GLY A 73 -2.50 2.88 7.12
CA GLY A 73 -2.77 2.71 8.55
C GLY A 73 -4.24 2.94 8.89
N MET A 74 -4.87 3.99 8.34
CA MET A 74 -6.31 4.26 8.53
C MET A 74 -7.20 3.13 8.01
N ASP A 75 -6.82 2.50 6.91
CA ASP A 75 -7.55 1.39 6.32
C ASP A 75 -7.38 0.06 7.09
N THR A 76 -6.35 -0.04 7.93
CA THR A 76 -6.02 -1.24 8.70
C THR A 76 -6.92 -1.36 9.94
N LYS A 77 -7.92 -2.28 9.91
CA LYS A 77 -8.86 -2.48 11.00
C LYS A 77 -8.33 -3.44 12.07
N PHE A 78 -8.31 -3.02 13.34
CA PHE A 78 -7.87 -3.86 14.47
C PHE A 78 -8.64 -5.17 14.59
N THR A 79 -9.94 -5.16 14.31
CA THR A 79 -10.79 -6.35 14.36
C THR A 79 -10.35 -7.42 13.34
N GLU A 80 -9.93 -7.01 12.16
CA GLU A 80 -9.49 -7.91 11.09
C GLU A 80 -8.07 -8.42 11.30
N ILE A 81 -7.16 -7.58 11.85
CA ILE A 81 -5.76 -7.96 12.08
C ILE A 81 -5.53 -8.72 13.38
N LYS A 82 -6.42 -8.62 14.38
CA LYS A 82 -6.25 -9.27 15.69
C LYS A 82 -5.92 -10.77 15.60
N PRO A 83 -6.60 -11.60 14.77
CA PRO A 83 -6.30 -13.04 14.68
C PRO A 83 -4.95 -13.33 14.02
N ILE A 84 -4.42 -12.40 13.21
CA ILE A 84 -3.17 -12.58 12.42
C ILE A 84 -2.06 -11.62 12.87
N LEU A 85 -2.23 -10.94 14.01
CA LEU A 85 -1.29 -9.92 14.50
C LEU A 85 0.12 -10.50 14.70
N SER A 86 0.23 -11.66 15.38
CA SER A 86 1.53 -12.28 15.63
C SER A 86 2.28 -12.68 14.35
N PRO A 87 1.69 -13.43 13.39
CA PRO A 87 2.38 -13.75 12.15
C PRO A 87 2.66 -12.50 11.30
N GLY A 88 1.78 -11.50 11.28
CA GLY A 88 2.00 -10.25 10.57
C GLY A 88 3.20 -9.47 11.10
N ILE A 89 3.31 -9.30 12.42
CA ILE A 89 4.46 -8.63 13.06
C ILE A 89 5.76 -9.40 12.81
N VAL A 90 5.74 -10.73 12.91
CA VAL A 90 6.95 -11.53 12.65
C VAL A 90 7.40 -11.38 11.19
N LEU A 91 6.47 -11.37 10.23
CA LEU A 91 6.80 -11.16 8.82
C LEU A 91 7.34 -9.75 8.56
N SER A 92 6.72 -8.71 9.12
CA SER A 92 7.14 -7.33 8.89
C SER A 92 8.45 -6.95 9.60
N THR A 93 8.86 -7.70 10.63
CA THR A 93 10.11 -7.45 11.37
C THR A 93 11.20 -8.45 10.96
N PHE A 94 11.10 -9.69 11.46
CA PHE A 94 12.08 -10.74 11.15
C PHE A 94 12.10 -11.12 9.68
N GLY A 95 10.94 -11.06 8.98
CA GLY A 95 10.87 -11.33 7.55
C GLY A 95 11.69 -10.34 6.73
N VAL A 96 11.66 -9.05 7.09
CA VAL A 96 12.50 -8.00 6.47
C VAL A 96 13.97 -8.28 6.73
N LEU A 97 14.36 -8.52 7.99
CA LEU A 97 15.73 -8.80 8.38
C LEU A 97 16.30 -10.04 7.66
N LEU A 98 15.54 -11.14 7.64
CA LEU A 98 15.96 -12.38 6.97
C LEU A 98 16.04 -12.22 5.45
N THR A 99 15.08 -11.51 4.85
CA THR A 99 15.12 -11.22 3.41
C THR A 99 16.33 -10.38 3.06
N ALA A 100 16.63 -9.34 3.83
CA ALA A 100 17.82 -8.51 3.65
C ALA A 100 19.12 -9.33 3.86
N LEU A 101 19.15 -10.19 4.87
CA LEU A 101 20.33 -11.04 5.15
C LEU A 101 20.58 -12.03 4.01
N PHE A 102 19.60 -12.84 3.63
CA PHE A 102 19.79 -13.86 2.58
C PHE A 102 20.10 -13.23 1.23
N THR A 103 19.37 -12.17 0.88
CA THR A 103 19.63 -11.46 -0.38
C THR A 103 20.98 -10.75 -0.35
N GLY A 104 21.35 -10.11 0.76
CA GLY A 104 22.62 -9.42 0.91
C GLY A 104 23.83 -10.34 0.86
N LEU A 105 23.74 -11.54 1.49
CA LEU A 105 24.78 -12.57 1.39
C LEU A 105 24.91 -13.07 -0.05
N PHE A 106 23.80 -13.25 -0.77
CA PHE A 106 23.83 -13.64 -2.17
C PHE A 106 24.47 -12.55 -3.05
N ILE A 107 24.12 -11.28 -2.83
CA ILE A 107 24.71 -10.14 -3.55
C ILE A 107 26.23 -10.08 -3.29
N TRP A 108 26.65 -10.21 -2.04
CA TRP A 108 28.06 -10.22 -1.68
C TRP A 108 28.83 -11.36 -2.37
N TRP A 109 28.27 -12.58 -2.36
CA TRP A 109 28.86 -13.73 -3.06
C TRP A 109 28.92 -13.49 -4.57
N LEU A 110 27.83 -13.00 -5.18
CA LEU A 110 27.75 -12.72 -6.61
C LEU A 110 28.74 -11.61 -7.02
N SER A 111 28.87 -10.54 -6.23
CA SER A 111 29.77 -9.42 -6.48
C SER A 111 31.26 -9.81 -6.38
N GLY A 112 31.59 -10.94 -5.75
CA GLY A 112 32.94 -11.48 -5.73
C GLY A 112 33.36 -12.23 -7.02
N MET A 113 32.44 -12.44 -7.96
CA MET A 113 32.71 -13.11 -9.22
C MET A 113 33.31 -12.17 -10.26
N SER A 114 34.36 -12.59 -10.94
CA SER A 114 35.15 -11.79 -11.89
C SER A 114 34.38 -11.26 -13.10
N TRP A 115 33.24 -11.87 -13.47
CA TRP A 115 32.43 -11.50 -14.63
C TRP A 115 31.36 -10.43 -14.34
N THR A 116 31.10 -10.14 -13.05
CA THR A 116 30.01 -9.21 -12.68
C THR A 116 30.40 -7.74 -12.81
N ASN A 117 31.70 -7.42 -12.86
CA ASN A 117 32.25 -6.05 -12.84
C ASN A 117 31.73 -5.17 -11.68
N ILE A 118 31.12 -5.79 -10.67
CA ILE A 118 30.56 -5.10 -9.50
C ILE A 118 31.24 -5.67 -8.25
N HIS A 119 31.91 -4.81 -7.50
CA HIS A 119 32.58 -5.19 -6.25
C HIS A 119 31.93 -4.45 -5.07
N LEU A 120 30.97 -5.10 -4.40
CA LEU A 120 30.28 -4.55 -3.24
C LEU A 120 30.79 -5.26 -1.96
N PRO A 121 31.31 -4.51 -0.98
CA PRO A 121 31.57 -5.05 0.35
C PRO A 121 30.31 -5.62 0.98
N LEU A 122 30.45 -6.52 1.95
CA LEU A 122 29.30 -7.18 2.62
C LEU A 122 28.27 -6.17 3.14
N ILE A 123 28.72 -5.08 3.77
CA ILE A 123 27.82 -4.07 4.35
C ILE A 123 27.05 -3.35 3.25
N THR A 124 27.70 -3.00 2.15
CA THR A 124 27.04 -2.35 1.00
C THR A 124 26.07 -3.31 0.30
N SER A 125 26.39 -4.61 0.26
CA SER A 125 25.50 -5.66 -0.24
C SER A 125 24.27 -5.83 0.65
N LEU A 126 24.44 -5.77 1.97
CA LEU A 126 23.32 -5.75 2.93
C LEU A 126 22.49 -4.48 2.81
N LEU A 127 23.13 -3.32 2.56
CA LEU A 127 22.44 -2.06 2.31
C LEU A 127 21.57 -2.15 1.05
N LEU A 128 22.09 -2.66 -0.07
CA LEU A 128 21.31 -2.90 -1.27
C LEU A 128 20.12 -3.82 -1.01
N ALA A 129 20.34 -4.93 -0.28
CA ALA A 129 19.27 -5.86 0.08
C ALA A 129 18.23 -5.24 1.02
N SER A 130 18.64 -4.37 1.95
CA SER A 130 17.72 -3.70 2.88
C SER A 130 16.77 -2.76 2.18
N THR A 131 17.24 -1.98 1.19
CA THR A 131 16.37 -1.09 0.40
C THR A 131 15.29 -1.86 -0.33
N MET A 132 15.57 -3.10 -0.74
CA MET A 132 14.63 -3.97 -1.45
C MET A 132 13.80 -4.88 -0.54
N SER A 133 13.98 -4.86 0.77
CA SER A 133 13.30 -5.83 1.66
C SER A 133 11.81 -5.50 1.92
N SER A 134 11.38 -4.27 1.66
CA SER A 134 9.99 -3.82 1.72
C SER A 134 9.12 -4.44 0.61
N THR A 135 7.82 -4.66 0.87
CA THR A 135 6.85 -5.20 -0.10
C THR A 135 5.64 -4.30 -0.23
N ASP A 136 5.02 -4.26 -1.40
CA ASP A 136 3.89 -3.39 -1.74
C ASP A 136 2.59 -4.18 -1.88
N SER A 137 1.80 -4.24 -0.82
CA SER A 137 0.47 -4.87 -0.84
C SER A 137 -0.60 -4.00 -1.50
N ALA A 138 -0.44 -2.68 -1.52
CA ALA A 138 -1.42 -1.78 -2.14
C ALA A 138 -1.54 -2.08 -3.64
N SER A 139 -0.42 -2.26 -4.33
CA SER A 139 -0.39 -2.70 -5.74
C SER A 139 -1.04 -4.07 -5.93
N VAL A 140 -0.79 -5.01 -5.03
CA VAL A 140 -1.39 -6.35 -5.07
C VAL A 140 -2.91 -6.26 -4.99
N PHE A 141 -3.44 -5.50 -4.04
CA PHE A 141 -4.90 -5.36 -3.88
C PHE A 141 -5.54 -4.54 -5.00
N ALA A 142 -4.84 -3.57 -5.58
CA ALA A 142 -5.29 -2.88 -6.77
C ALA A 142 -5.49 -3.86 -7.95
N ILE A 143 -4.52 -4.78 -8.15
CA ILE A 143 -4.60 -5.83 -9.18
C ILE A 143 -5.76 -6.81 -8.89
N LEU A 144 -5.88 -7.31 -7.66
CA LEU A 144 -6.95 -8.24 -7.30
C LEU A 144 -8.34 -7.60 -7.43
N ARG A 145 -8.49 -6.34 -7.02
CA ARG A 145 -9.73 -5.56 -7.18
C ARG A 145 -10.11 -5.35 -8.64
N SER A 146 -9.14 -5.05 -9.52
CA SER A 146 -9.41 -4.90 -10.96
C SER A 146 -9.98 -6.18 -11.58
N GLN A 147 -9.65 -7.34 -11.02
CA GLN A 147 -10.14 -8.65 -11.43
C GLN A 147 -11.32 -9.17 -10.58
N LYS A 148 -11.91 -8.31 -9.73
CA LYS A 148 -13.05 -8.63 -8.84
C LYS A 148 -12.79 -9.86 -7.96
N MET A 149 -11.58 -9.98 -7.45
CA MET A 149 -11.12 -11.12 -6.63
C MET A 149 -10.83 -10.67 -5.19
N ASN A 150 -11.18 -11.51 -4.23
CA ASN A 150 -10.79 -11.41 -2.83
C ASN A 150 -10.00 -12.66 -2.41
N LEU A 151 -9.40 -12.65 -1.23
CA LEU A 151 -8.55 -13.73 -0.71
C LEU A 151 -9.17 -14.40 0.51
N LYS A 152 -9.02 -15.74 0.59
CA LYS A 152 -9.39 -16.56 1.74
C LYS A 152 -8.40 -16.44 2.91
N HIS A 153 -8.79 -16.98 4.07
CA HIS A 153 -7.93 -17.22 5.24
C HIS A 153 -7.28 -15.95 5.82
N ASN A 154 -7.99 -14.82 5.80
CA ASN A 154 -7.48 -13.53 6.31
C ASN A 154 -6.12 -13.13 5.72
N LEU A 155 -5.83 -13.58 4.49
CA LEU A 155 -4.58 -13.23 3.80
C LEU A 155 -4.52 -11.75 3.48
N ARG A 156 -5.68 -11.12 3.17
CA ARG A 156 -5.72 -9.69 2.89
C ARG A 156 -5.26 -8.86 4.09
N PRO A 157 -5.87 -8.95 5.29
CA PRO A 157 -5.41 -8.19 6.46
C PRO A 157 -3.96 -8.50 6.84
N MET A 158 -3.49 -9.75 6.62
CA MET A 158 -2.11 -10.15 6.92
C MET A 158 -1.11 -9.44 6.00
N LEU A 159 -1.39 -9.36 4.70
CA LEU A 159 -0.54 -8.68 3.74
C LEU A 159 -0.59 -7.15 3.92
N GLU A 160 -1.74 -6.59 4.27
CA GLU A 160 -1.87 -5.17 4.61
C GLU A 160 -1.03 -4.80 5.83
N LEU A 161 -1.13 -5.59 6.91
CA LEU A 161 -0.33 -5.38 8.13
C LEU A 161 1.18 -5.56 7.85
N GLU A 162 1.54 -6.60 7.10
CA GLU A 162 2.93 -6.84 6.73
C GLU A 162 3.49 -5.65 5.96
N SER A 163 2.84 -5.25 4.88
CA SER A 163 3.33 -4.18 4.00
C SER A 163 3.41 -2.82 4.69
N GLY A 164 2.38 -2.43 5.45
CA GLY A 164 2.40 -1.15 6.16
C GLY A 164 3.47 -1.08 7.26
N SER A 165 3.90 -2.22 7.80
CA SER A 165 4.92 -2.28 8.85
C SER A 165 6.31 -2.61 8.34
N ASN A 166 6.47 -3.24 7.17
CA ASN A 166 7.78 -3.60 6.64
C ASN A 166 8.52 -2.41 6.02
N ASP A 167 7.81 -1.41 5.49
CA ASP A 167 8.42 -0.19 4.97
C ASP A 167 9.21 0.57 6.04
N PRO A 168 8.61 0.87 7.24
CA PRO A 168 9.36 1.41 8.36
C PRO A 168 10.58 0.57 8.78
N MET A 169 10.46 -0.75 8.74
CA MET A 169 11.55 -1.65 9.12
C MET A 169 12.69 -1.65 8.10
N ALA A 170 12.37 -1.67 6.80
CA ALA A 170 13.34 -1.56 5.72
C ALA A 170 14.05 -0.20 5.75
N TYR A 171 13.33 0.88 6.03
CA TYR A 171 13.90 2.22 6.23
C TYR A 171 14.91 2.23 7.38
N MET A 172 14.52 1.72 8.58
CA MET A 172 15.40 1.66 9.75
C MET A 172 16.70 0.91 9.41
N LEU A 173 16.57 -0.24 8.76
CA LEU A 173 17.73 -1.05 8.40
C LEU A 173 18.63 -0.31 7.40
N THR A 174 18.04 0.36 6.41
CA THR A 174 18.76 1.19 5.42
C THR A 174 19.54 2.31 6.09
N ILE A 175 18.89 3.11 6.97
CA ILE A 175 19.54 4.24 7.66
C ILE A 175 20.65 3.77 8.58
N VAL A 176 20.42 2.70 9.33
CA VAL A 176 21.43 2.14 10.25
C VAL A 176 22.66 1.64 9.49
N LEU A 177 22.47 0.98 8.33
CA LEU A 177 23.58 0.53 7.49
C LEU A 177 24.34 1.70 6.84
N ILE A 178 23.65 2.77 6.42
CA ILE A 178 24.29 3.99 5.94
C ILE A 178 25.16 4.62 7.05
N GLN A 179 24.60 4.76 8.26
CA GLN A 179 25.34 5.27 9.42
C GLN A 179 26.58 4.43 9.72
N PHE A 180 26.46 3.11 9.63
CA PHE A 180 27.59 2.20 9.83
C PHE A 180 28.71 2.40 8.78
N ILE A 181 28.34 2.59 7.51
CA ILE A 181 29.32 2.84 6.43
C ILE A 181 30.03 4.20 6.62
N GLN A 182 29.30 5.22 7.07
CA GLN A 182 29.84 6.57 7.25
C GLN A 182 30.66 6.74 8.52
N SER A 183 30.34 5.98 9.57
CA SER A 183 30.94 6.13 10.89
C SER A 183 32.05 5.09 11.09
N SER A 184 33.31 5.51 10.90
CA SER A 184 34.49 4.69 11.18
C SER A 184 34.55 4.38 12.69
N GLY A 185 34.08 3.20 13.12
CA GLY A 185 34.23 2.75 14.50
C GLY A 185 32.93 2.48 15.27
N MET A 186 31.76 2.53 14.65
CA MET A 186 30.51 2.12 15.29
C MET A 186 30.52 0.60 15.57
N GLY A 187 30.33 0.23 16.84
CA GLY A 187 30.22 -1.19 17.24
C GLY A 187 28.84 -1.76 16.92
N VAL A 188 28.76 -3.08 16.74
CA VAL A 188 27.49 -3.80 16.48
C VAL A 188 26.45 -3.53 17.60
N SER A 189 26.88 -3.34 18.83
CA SER A 189 26.00 -3.01 19.96
C SER A 189 25.32 -1.64 19.80
N GLN A 190 26.04 -0.65 19.26
CA GLN A 190 25.47 0.69 19.01
C GLN A 190 24.44 0.64 17.87
N ILE A 191 24.68 -0.19 16.83
CA ILE A 191 23.74 -0.44 15.75
C ILE A 191 22.45 -1.04 16.30
N ALA A 192 22.56 -2.10 17.10
CA ALA A 192 21.41 -2.76 17.72
C ALA A 192 20.62 -1.79 18.62
N LEU A 193 21.33 -0.98 19.42
CA LEU A 193 20.72 0.03 20.25
C LEU A 193 19.98 1.10 19.44
N SER A 194 20.59 1.60 18.38
CA SER A 194 19.96 2.59 17.48
C SER A 194 18.67 2.03 16.88
N PHE A 195 18.68 0.77 16.43
CA PHE A 195 17.50 0.09 15.90
C PHE A 195 16.37 -0.01 16.94
N VAL A 196 16.69 -0.41 18.17
CA VAL A 196 15.71 -0.50 19.27
C VAL A 196 15.14 0.87 19.62
N ILE A 197 15.98 1.90 19.70
CA ILE A 197 15.54 3.27 19.99
C ILE A 197 14.59 3.77 18.90
N GLN A 198 14.96 3.63 17.64
CA GLN A 198 14.11 4.03 16.51
C GLN A 198 12.74 3.35 16.56
N PHE A 199 12.71 2.07 16.89
CA PHE A 199 11.46 1.31 16.99
C PHE A 199 10.59 1.78 18.18
N ILE A 200 11.16 1.87 19.37
CA ILE A 200 10.42 2.25 20.60
C ILE A 200 9.91 3.69 20.50
N VAL A 201 10.78 4.63 20.13
CA VAL A 201 10.42 6.05 20.00
C VAL A 201 9.38 6.23 18.89
N GLY A 202 9.55 5.56 17.75
CA GLY A 202 8.59 5.58 16.65
C GLY A 202 7.21 5.08 17.06
N ALA A 203 7.15 3.92 17.72
CA ALA A 203 5.89 3.35 18.19
C ALA A 203 5.20 4.21 19.26
N ALA A 204 5.95 4.72 20.24
CA ALA A 204 5.43 5.57 21.31
C ALA A 204 4.92 6.91 20.75
N ALA A 205 5.70 7.56 19.90
CA ALA A 205 5.32 8.82 19.26
C ALA A 205 4.06 8.64 18.39
N GLY A 206 4.00 7.60 17.56
CA GLY A 206 2.83 7.30 16.73
C GLY A 206 1.56 7.08 17.53
N TYR A 207 1.65 6.35 18.65
CA TYR A 207 0.52 6.15 19.55
C TYR A 207 0.05 7.45 20.22
N LEU A 208 1.00 8.24 20.78
CA LEU A 208 0.68 9.47 21.50
C LEU A 208 0.15 10.55 20.55
N LEU A 209 0.81 10.77 19.42
CA LEU A 209 0.41 11.77 18.43
C LEU A 209 -0.86 11.36 17.68
N GLY A 210 -1.08 10.06 17.46
CA GLY A 210 -2.36 9.54 16.94
C GLY A 210 -3.51 9.82 17.89
N LYS A 211 -3.34 9.62 19.22
CA LYS A 211 -4.34 10.02 20.21
C LYS A 211 -4.58 11.52 20.24
N LEU A 212 -3.52 12.31 20.12
CA LEU A 212 -3.63 13.77 20.08
C LEU A 212 -4.42 14.22 18.82
N ALA A 213 -4.14 13.62 17.67
CA ALA A 213 -4.88 13.90 16.43
C ALA A 213 -6.39 13.60 16.58
N ILE A 214 -6.75 12.44 17.15
CA ILE A 214 -8.15 12.07 17.43
C ILE A 214 -8.80 13.08 18.35
N LEU A 215 -8.12 13.47 19.44
CA LEU A 215 -8.62 14.43 20.40
C LEU A 215 -8.85 15.80 19.74
N MET A 216 -7.91 16.24 18.90
CA MET A 216 -8.03 17.52 18.19
C MET A 216 -9.17 17.48 17.16
N LEU A 217 -9.27 16.41 16.37
CA LEU A 217 -10.36 16.24 15.39
C LEU A 217 -11.75 16.26 16.05
N ASN A 218 -11.89 15.70 17.24
CA ASN A 218 -13.18 15.59 17.92
C ASN A 218 -13.52 16.77 18.86
N LYS A 219 -12.52 17.55 19.30
CA LYS A 219 -12.75 18.67 20.22
C LYS A 219 -12.67 20.05 19.57
N LEU A 220 -11.90 20.20 18.49
CA LEU A 220 -11.84 21.47 17.78
C LEU A 220 -13.15 21.65 16.99
N ASN A 221 -13.87 22.72 17.35
CA ASN A 221 -15.06 23.11 16.60
C ASN A 221 -14.63 24.10 15.51
N ILE A 222 -14.28 23.57 14.33
CA ILE A 222 -13.87 24.39 13.19
C ILE A 222 -15.10 24.59 12.31
N ASP A 223 -15.48 25.84 12.05
CA ASP A 223 -16.69 26.19 11.30
C ASP A 223 -16.65 25.63 9.85
N ASN A 224 -15.47 25.56 9.24
CA ASN A 224 -15.32 25.04 7.89
C ASN A 224 -14.88 23.56 7.92
N GLN A 225 -15.78 22.67 7.53
CA GLN A 225 -15.57 21.22 7.48
C GLN A 225 -14.35 20.80 6.60
N SER A 226 -14.07 21.58 5.54
CA SER A 226 -12.93 21.29 4.65
C SER A 226 -11.55 21.45 5.31
N LEU A 227 -11.48 22.06 6.48
CA LEU A 227 -10.23 22.22 7.23
C LEU A 227 -9.87 20.98 8.06
N TYR A 228 -10.81 20.07 8.34
CA TYR A 228 -10.50 18.84 9.10
C TYR A 228 -9.53 17.90 8.38
N PRO A 229 -9.67 17.60 7.06
CA PRO A 229 -8.66 16.86 6.32
C PRO A 229 -7.30 17.54 6.31
N ILE A 230 -7.25 18.87 6.21
CA ILE A 230 -6.00 19.64 6.22
C ILE A 230 -5.34 19.58 7.59
N LEU A 231 -6.12 19.69 8.67
CA LEU A 231 -5.65 19.51 10.05
C LEU A 231 -5.00 18.12 10.21
N LEU A 232 -5.68 17.07 9.72
CA LEU A 232 -5.13 15.71 9.78
C LEU A 232 -3.83 15.58 8.98
N LEU A 233 -3.77 16.14 7.78
CA LEU A 233 -2.55 16.15 6.95
C LEU A 233 -1.39 16.86 7.68
N SER A 234 -1.69 17.94 8.40
CA SER A 234 -0.70 18.64 9.23
C SER A 234 -0.17 17.72 10.33
N PHE A 235 -1.03 16.92 10.96
CA PHE A 235 -0.61 15.91 11.95
C PHE A 235 0.23 14.80 11.33
N VAL A 236 -0.01 14.38 10.09
CA VAL A 236 0.83 13.39 9.40
C VAL A 236 2.27 13.87 9.35
N PHE A 237 2.50 15.06 8.81
CA PHE A 237 3.85 15.61 8.68
C PHE A 237 4.47 15.98 10.03
N PHE A 238 3.67 16.51 10.96
CA PHE A 238 4.13 16.79 12.32
C PHE A 238 4.59 15.51 13.02
N THR A 239 3.82 14.42 12.90
CA THR A 239 4.16 13.12 13.50
C THR A 239 5.47 12.58 12.93
N PHE A 240 5.64 12.63 11.61
CA PHE A 240 6.90 12.23 10.96
C PHE A 240 8.07 13.05 11.50
N SER A 241 7.99 14.39 11.38
CA SER A 241 9.11 15.28 11.64
C SER A 241 9.53 15.30 13.12
N ILE A 242 8.57 15.36 14.06
CA ILE A 242 8.90 15.37 15.50
C ILE A 242 9.52 14.03 15.92
N THR A 243 9.03 12.92 15.37
CA THR A 243 9.57 11.59 15.68
C THR A 243 11.00 11.44 15.14
N ASP A 244 11.27 11.92 13.95
CA ASP A 244 12.60 11.90 13.33
C ASP A 244 13.60 12.77 14.11
N LEU A 245 13.18 13.97 14.57
CA LEU A 245 13.96 14.82 15.46
C LEU A 245 14.31 14.14 16.78
N MET A 246 13.43 13.29 17.31
CA MET A 246 13.66 12.48 18.51
C MET A 246 14.48 11.22 18.26
N LYS A 247 15.07 11.06 17.07
CA LYS A 247 15.80 9.85 16.66
C LYS A 247 14.95 8.59 16.61
N GLY A 248 13.62 8.73 16.48
CA GLY A 248 12.66 7.65 16.26
C GLY A 248 12.43 7.40 14.76
N ASN A 249 11.74 6.31 14.43
CA ASN A 249 11.31 6.07 13.07
C ASN A 249 10.01 6.82 12.76
N GLY A 250 10.11 7.92 11.98
CA GLY A 250 8.96 8.74 11.60
C GLY A 250 7.91 7.99 10.78
N TYR A 251 8.31 7.07 9.90
CA TYR A 251 7.37 6.27 9.09
C TYR A 251 6.57 5.30 9.95
N LEU A 252 7.20 4.66 10.93
CA LEU A 252 6.50 3.80 11.89
C LEU A 252 5.50 4.60 12.71
N ALA A 253 5.89 5.79 13.15
CA ALA A 253 5.01 6.67 13.91
C ALA A 253 3.79 7.10 13.08
N VAL A 254 3.98 7.47 11.83
CA VAL A 254 2.92 7.87 10.91
C VAL A 254 1.95 6.71 10.65
N TYR A 255 2.45 5.50 10.41
CA TYR A 255 1.61 4.31 10.20
C TYR A 255 0.77 3.98 11.45
N ILE A 256 1.38 3.98 12.63
CA ILE A 256 0.67 3.73 13.90
C ILE A 256 -0.36 4.83 14.18
N ALA A 257 -0.02 6.10 13.94
CA ALA A 257 -0.96 7.21 14.07
C ALA A 257 -2.16 7.05 13.12
N GLY A 258 -1.92 6.63 11.88
CA GLY A 258 -2.96 6.29 10.92
C GLY A 258 -3.89 5.17 11.43
N MET A 259 -3.32 4.07 11.94
CA MET A 259 -4.11 2.98 12.56
C MET A 259 -4.95 3.49 13.74
N MET A 260 -4.39 4.37 14.58
CA MET A 260 -5.13 4.94 15.70
C MET A 260 -6.32 5.78 15.22
N VAL A 261 -6.12 6.64 14.24
CA VAL A 261 -7.18 7.49 13.67
C VAL A 261 -8.26 6.63 12.97
N GLY A 262 -7.86 5.65 12.16
CA GLY A 262 -8.76 4.79 11.41
C GLY A 262 -9.66 3.89 12.26
N ASN A 263 -9.18 3.49 13.46
CA ASN A 263 -9.92 2.60 14.36
C ASN A 263 -10.69 3.32 15.47
N ASN A 264 -10.74 4.66 15.44
CA ASN A 264 -11.51 5.45 16.38
C ASN A 264 -12.60 6.27 15.67
N LYS A 265 -13.63 6.65 16.40
CA LYS A 265 -14.65 7.56 15.88
C LYS A 265 -14.06 8.97 15.77
N ILE A 266 -14.12 9.54 14.58
CA ILE A 266 -13.66 10.90 14.27
C ILE A 266 -14.78 11.68 13.56
N MET A 267 -14.83 12.98 13.80
CA MET A 267 -15.75 13.87 13.08
C MET A 267 -15.35 13.96 11.60
N TYR A 268 -16.33 14.10 10.72
CA TYR A 268 -16.14 14.26 9.27
C TYR A 268 -15.29 13.12 8.64
N ARG A 269 -15.52 11.90 9.11
CA ARG A 269 -14.75 10.72 8.68
C ARG A 269 -14.78 10.54 7.15
N LYS A 270 -15.96 10.64 6.53
CA LYS A 270 -16.13 10.44 5.08
C LYS A 270 -15.31 11.44 4.26
N GLU A 271 -15.36 12.71 4.64
CA GLU A 271 -14.61 13.80 4.00
C GLU A 271 -13.11 13.58 4.12
N ILE A 272 -12.66 13.20 5.32
CA ILE A 272 -11.25 12.89 5.61
C ILE A 272 -10.78 11.71 4.74
N TYR A 273 -11.52 10.61 4.72
CA TYR A 273 -11.14 9.43 3.92
C TYR A 273 -11.10 9.74 2.43
N THR A 274 -12.12 10.44 1.90
CA THR A 274 -12.15 10.83 0.48
C THR A 274 -10.96 11.71 0.10
N PHE A 275 -10.61 12.67 0.97
CA PHE A 275 -9.47 13.56 0.76
C PHE A 275 -8.14 12.77 0.79
N MET A 276 -7.95 11.90 1.81
CA MET A 276 -6.73 11.12 1.97
C MET A 276 -6.54 10.12 0.83
N ASP A 277 -7.62 9.48 0.35
CA ASP A 277 -7.55 8.57 -0.80
C ASP A 277 -7.15 9.31 -2.08
N GLY A 278 -7.78 10.45 -2.38
CA GLY A 278 -7.40 11.28 -3.53
C GLY A 278 -5.95 11.77 -3.46
N LEU A 279 -5.50 12.16 -2.27
CA LEU A 279 -4.13 12.61 -2.04
C LEU A 279 -3.13 11.46 -2.18
N THR A 280 -3.46 10.27 -1.70
CA THR A 280 -2.66 9.06 -1.86
C THR A 280 -2.45 8.73 -3.34
N TRP A 281 -3.50 8.75 -4.15
CA TRP A 281 -3.39 8.54 -5.60
C TRP A 281 -2.53 9.61 -6.27
N LEU A 282 -2.73 10.87 -5.93
CA LEU A 282 -1.94 11.98 -6.49
C LEU A 282 -0.45 11.79 -6.19
N PHE A 283 -0.10 11.52 -4.93
CA PHE A 283 1.29 11.35 -4.54
C PHE A 283 1.91 10.05 -5.05
N GLN A 284 1.15 8.98 -5.22
CA GLN A 284 1.62 7.78 -5.93
C GLN A 284 2.01 8.11 -7.37
N ILE A 285 1.16 8.83 -8.11
CA ILE A 285 1.46 9.22 -9.50
C ILE A 285 2.71 10.10 -9.54
N ILE A 286 2.76 11.16 -8.72
CA ILE A 286 3.91 12.09 -8.69
C ILE A 286 5.21 11.35 -8.35
N MET A 287 5.17 10.47 -7.37
CA MET A 287 6.30 9.66 -6.92
C MET A 287 6.84 8.76 -8.03
N PHE A 288 5.99 7.97 -8.67
CA PHE A 288 6.41 7.07 -9.75
C PHE A 288 6.90 7.84 -10.99
N LEU A 289 6.28 8.97 -11.32
CA LEU A 289 6.76 9.86 -12.39
C LEU A 289 8.15 10.43 -12.06
N CYS A 290 8.32 10.94 -10.84
CA CYS A 290 9.58 11.52 -10.38
C CYS A 290 10.72 10.49 -10.40
N LEU A 291 10.45 9.26 -9.90
CA LEU A 291 11.42 8.17 -9.94
C LEU A 291 11.72 7.71 -11.36
N GLY A 292 10.73 7.70 -12.25
CA GLY A 292 10.93 7.40 -13.66
C GLY A 292 11.76 8.45 -14.40
N LEU A 293 11.61 9.74 -14.03
CA LEU A 293 12.42 10.83 -14.56
C LEU A 293 13.87 10.77 -14.09
N LEU A 294 14.13 10.22 -12.90
CA LEU A 294 15.46 10.18 -12.29
C LEU A 294 16.37 9.11 -12.90
N VAL A 295 15.80 8.02 -13.43
CA VAL A 295 16.59 6.88 -13.91
C VAL A 295 17.22 7.16 -15.27
N ASN A 296 18.48 6.72 -15.43
CA ASN A 296 19.15 6.65 -16.72
C ASN A 296 19.08 5.21 -17.26
N PRO A 297 18.28 4.93 -18.30
CA PRO A 297 18.12 3.56 -18.82
C PRO A 297 19.41 2.93 -19.35
N HIS A 298 20.38 3.72 -19.81
CA HIS A 298 21.66 3.20 -20.29
C HIS A 298 22.47 2.59 -19.15
N GLU A 299 22.61 3.30 -18.03
CA GLU A 299 23.30 2.81 -16.84
C GLU A 299 22.60 1.61 -16.20
N MET A 300 21.26 1.60 -16.24
CA MET A 300 20.46 0.48 -15.76
C MET A 300 20.72 -0.80 -16.59
N LEU A 301 20.94 -0.68 -17.91
CA LEU A 301 21.23 -1.83 -18.76
C LEU A 301 22.61 -2.44 -18.48
N GLU A 302 23.60 -1.65 -18.05
CA GLU A 302 24.92 -2.14 -17.69
C GLU A 302 24.88 -3.12 -16.49
N VAL A 303 23.97 -2.90 -15.55
CA VAL A 303 23.78 -3.76 -14.37
C VAL A 303 22.70 -4.81 -14.55
N ALA A 304 22.01 -4.84 -15.69
CA ALA A 304 20.79 -5.63 -15.91
C ALA A 304 20.98 -7.13 -15.64
N CYS A 305 22.09 -7.71 -16.07
CA CYS A 305 22.36 -9.15 -15.88
C CYS A 305 22.50 -9.51 -14.40
N VAL A 306 23.22 -8.71 -13.64
CA VAL A 306 23.40 -8.90 -12.19
C VAL A 306 22.09 -8.63 -11.45
N ALA A 307 21.39 -7.55 -11.80
CA ALA A 307 20.09 -7.21 -11.24
C ALA A 307 19.04 -8.30 -11.50
N LEU A 308 19.03 -8.91 -12.69
CA LEU A 308 18.16 -10.04 -13.01
C LEU A 308 18.41 -11.23 -12.09
N LEU A 309 19.68 -11.61 -11.89
CA LEU A 309 20.04 -12.72 -11.02
C LEU A 309 19.67 -12.46 -9.55
N ILE A 310 19.93 -11.25 -9.07
CA ILE A 310 19.54 -10.84 -7.71
C ILE A 310 18.00 -10.85 -7.57
N GLY A 311 17.28 -10.31 -8.54
CA GLY A 311 15.81 -10.27 -8.53
C GLY A 311 15.19 -11.67 -8.55
N VAL A 312 15.70 -12.57 -9.40
CA VAL A 312 15.25 -13.96 -9.46
C VAL A 312 15.57 -14.69 -8.16
N PHE A 313 16.79 -14.55 -7.62
CA PHE A 313 17.13 -15.13 -6.32
C PHE A 313 16.19 -14.65 -5.21
N MET A 314 15.95 -13.34 -5.16
CA MET A 314 15.10 -12.75 -4.13
C MET A 314 13.66 -13.27 -4.23
N ILE A 315 13.07 -13.36 -5.44
CA ILE A 315 11.71 -13.83 -5.67
C ILE A 315 11.57 -15.33 -5.39
N VAL A 316 12.53 -16.14 -5.82
CA VAL A 316 12.42 -17.60 -5.81
C VAL A 316 12.99 -18.24 -4.54
N ILE A 317 14.01 -17.63 -3.93
CA ILE A 317 14.73 -18.20 -2.78
C ILE A 317 14.67 -17.30 -1.56
N GLY A 318 15.12 -16.05 -1.67
CA GLY A 318 15.29 -15.14 -0.53
C GLY A 318 14.00 -14.88 0.22
N ARG A 319 12.96 -14.46 -0.50
CA ARG A 319 11.63 -14.17 0.07
C ARG A 319 10.92 -15.45 0.55
N PRO A 320 10.80 -16.53 -0.23
CA PRO A 320 10.21 -17.78 0.26
C PRO A 320 10.89 -18.32 1.51
N LEU A 321 12.21 -18.37 1.54
CA LEU A 321 12.94 -18.86 2.70
C LEU A 321 12.63 -18.04 3.96
N SER A 322 12.62 -16.70 3.85
CA SER A 322 12.27 -15.80 4.95
C SER A 322 10.83 -16.02 5.44
N VAL A 323 9.86 -16.09 4.52
CA VAL A 323 8.45 -16.30 4.84
C VAL A 323 8.23 -17.67 5.51
N PHE A 324 8.82 -18.74 4.96
CA PHE A 324 8.68 -20.06 5.53
C PHE A 324 9.29 -20.15 6.93
N LEU A 325 10.47 -19.56 7.16
CA LEU A 325 11.08 -19.52 8.49
C LEU A 325 10.25 -18.73 9.48
N CYS A 326 9.76 -17.53 9.11
CA CYS A 326 8.93 -16.70 9.96
C CYS A 326 7.58 -17.35 10.30
N LEU A 327 6.96 -18.05 9.35
CA LEU A 327 5.66 -18.69 9.53
C LEU A 327 5.73 -20.14 10.01
N LEU A 328 6.93 -20.66 10.29
CA LEU A 328 7.12 -22.01 10.81
C LEU A 328 6.39 -22.22 12.15
N PRO A 329 6.48 -21.31 13.14
CA PRO A 329 5.78 -21.44 14.42
C PRO A 329 4.24 -21.42 14.30
N PHE A 330 3.72 -20.85 13.22
CA PHE A 330 2.30 -20.66 12.98
C PHE A 330 1.68 -21.74 12.06
N GLY A 331 2.36 -22.89 11.91
CA GLY A 331 1.97 -23.95 10.98
C GLY A 331 0.56 -24.51 11.16
N LYS A 332 0.00 -24.44 12.38
CA LYS A 332 -1.39 -24.86 12.66
C LYS A 332 -2.45 -23.84 12.20
N ARG A 333 -2.07 -22.55 12.03
CA ARG A 333 -3.00 -21.47 11.68
C ARG A 333 -2.91 -21.07 10.20
N ILE A 334 -1.75 -21.24 9.60
CA ILE A 334 -1.46 -20.81 8.23
C ILE A 334 -1.08 -22.03 7.41
N ASN A 335 -1.92 -22.40 6.43
CA ASN A 335 -1.69 -23.56 5.58
C ASN A 335 -0.54 -23.33 4.59
N MET A 336 0.00 -24.42 4.03
CA MET A 336 1.14 -24.35 3.09
C MET A 336 0.84 -23.52 1.84
N LYS A 337 -0.40 -23.59 1.31
CA LYS A 337 -0.80 -22.80 0.15
C LYS A 337 -0.75 -21.29 0.44
N SER A 338 -1.21 -20.90 1.64
CA SER A 338 -1.11 -19.50 2.10
C SER A 338 0.33 -19.03 2.24
N LYS A 339 1.23 -19.86 2.78
CA LYS A 339 2.67 -19.55 2.88
C LYS A 339 3.30 -19.34 1.50
N PHE A 340 2.99 -20.22 0.55
CA PHE A 340 3.45 -20.06 -0.84
C PHE A 340 2.92 -18.76 -1.46
N PHE A 341 1.65 -18.46 -1.25
CA PHE A 341 1.06 -17.22 -1.77
C PHE A 341 1.72 -15.98 -1.18
N VAL A 342 1.88 -15.91 0.14
CA VAL A 342 2.57 -14.79 0.83
C VAL A 342 4.01 -14.64 0.34
N SER A 343 4.70 -15.75 0.08
CA SER A 343 6.06 -15.74 -0.49
C SER A 343 6.07 -15.15 -1.90
N TRP A 344 5.09 -15.51 -2.74
CA TRP A 344 5.00 -15.02 -4.12
C TRP A 344 4.58 -13.54 -4.20
N VAL A 345 3.70 -13.10 -3.30
CA VAL A 345 3.11 -11.74 -3.30
C VAL A 345 4.08 -10.67 -2.75
N GLY A 346 5.33 -10.99 -2.55
CA GLY A 346 6.37 -10.03 -2.18
C GLY A 346 6.70 -9.02 -3.30
N LEU A 347 5.69 -8.37 -3.88
CA LEU A 347 5.83 -7.41 -4.96
C LEU A 347 6.58 -6.16 -4.47
N ARG A 348 7.50 -5.64 -5.29
CA ARG A 348 8.29 -4.43 -4.98
C ARG A 348 7.67 -3.25 -5.72
N GLY A 349 7.31 -2.21 -4.95
CA GLY A 349 6.75 -0.96 -5.47
C GLY A 349 7.79 0.16 -5.56
N ALA A 350 7.35 1.42 -5.40
CA ALA A 350 8.24 2.58 -5.42
C ALA A 350 9.10 2.70 -4.16
N VAL A 351 8.67 2.17 -3.02
CA VAL A 351 9.35 2.31 -1.72
C VAL A 351 10.81 1.86 -1.78
N PRO A 352 11.16 0.68 -2.34
CA PRO A 352 12.54 0.29 -2.58
C PRO A 352 13.37 1.34 -3.34
N ILE A 353 12.80 1.94 -4.39
CA ILE A 353 13.51 2.95 -5.20
C ILE A 353 13.73 4.22 -4.39
N ILE A 354 12.74 4.65 -3.59
CA ILE A 354 12.90 5.78 -2.66
C ILE A 354 14.02 5.47 -1.67
N PHE A 355 14.04 4.30 -1.06
CA PHE A 355 15.07 3.93 -0.11
C PHE A 355 16.46 3.85 -0.77
N ALA A 356 16.54 3.51 -2.05
CA ALA A 356 17.78 3.55 -2.81
C ALA A 356 18.29 4.97 -3.08
N THR A 357 17.47 6.01 -2.96
CA THR A 357 17.95 7.41 -3.04
C THR A 357 18.71 7.84 -1.78
N TYR A 358 18.47 7.21 -0.62
CA TYR A 358 19.16 7.58 0.63
C TYR A 358 20.67 7.33 0.58
N PRO A 359 21.19 6.17 0.12
CA PRO A 359 22.62 5.98 -0.10
C PRO A 359 23.21 6.99 -1.10
N VAL A 360 22.46 7.35 -2.16
CA VAL A 360 22.90 8.33 -3.17
C VAL A 360 23.07 9.71 -2.53
N VAL A 361 22.06 10.17 -1.80
CA VAL A 361 22.11 11.49 -1.12
C VAL A 361 23.15 11.50 0.00
N ALA A 362 23.36 10.38 0.67
CA ALA A 362 24.38 10.22 1.71
C ALA A 362 25.81 10.09 1.16
N GLY A 363 26.00 10.00 -0.16
CA GLY A 363 27.32 9.85 -0.80
C GLY A 363 28.01 8.51 -0.52
N VAL A 364 27.24 7.42 -0.33
CA VAL A 364 27.79 6.10 -0.12
C VAL A 364 28.52 5.62 -1.38
N PRO A 365 29.75 5.09 -1.30
CA PRO A 365 30.45 4.54 -2.47
C PRO A 365 29.60 3.45 -3.17
N GLY A 366 29.42 3.56 -4.48
CA GLY A 366 28.62 2.63 -5.28
C GLY A 366 27.11 2.81 -5.17
N ALA A 367 26.63 3.93 -4.61
CA ALA A 367 25.20 4.19 -4.45
C ALA A 367 24.42 4.25 -5.77
N ASP A 368 25.06 4.74 -6.87
CA ASP A 368 24.45 4.75 -8.19
C ASP A 368 24.18 3.34 -8.71
N VAL A 369 25.09 2.41 -8.46
CA VAL A 369 24.92 0.98 -8.78
C VAL A 369 23.76 0.39 -7.96
N ILE A 370 23.68 0.73 -6.66
CA ILE A 370 22.55 0.33 -5.79
C ILE A 370 21.23 0.83 -6.39
N PHE A 371 21.14 2.10 -6.75
CA PHE A 371 19.94 2.72 -7.29
C PHE A 371 19.50 2.02 -8.59
N ASN A 372 20.41 1.82 -9.54
CA ASN A 372 20.11 1.20 -10.83
C ASN A 372 19.67 -0.28 -10.68
N ILE A 373 20.30 -1.05 -9.79
CA ILE A 373 19.92 -2.45 -9.49
C ILE A 373 18.51 -2.49 -8.87
N VAL A 374 18.24 -1.66 -7.85
CA VAL A 374 16.93 -1.61 -7.18
C VAL A 374 15.83 -1.24 -8.17
N PHE A 375 16.10 -0.24 -9.02
CA PHE A 375 15.15 0.20 -10.03
C PHE A 375 14.82 -0.93 -11.02
N PHE A 376 15.83 -1.62 -11.53
CA PHE A 376 15.64 -2.75 -12.44
C PHE A 376 14.83 -3.88 -11.79
N ILE A 377 15.16 -4.25 -10.55
CA ILE A 377 14.46 -5.31 -9.81
C ILE A 377 13.00 -4.91 -9.53
N THR A 378 12.73 -3.64 -9.27
CA THR A 378 11.35 -3.15 -9.08
C THR A 378 10.54 -3.33 -10.37
N ILE A 379 11.06 -2.95 -11.54
CA ILE A 379 10.40 -3.21 -12.81
C ILE A 379 10.17 -4.71 -13.01
N LEU A 380 11.19 -5.52 -12.79
CA LEU A 380 11.11 -6.98 -12.93
C LEU A 380 10.00 -7.56 -12.04
N SER A 381 9.94 -7.13 -10.79
CA SER A 381 8.93 -7.54 -9.82
C SER A 381 7.51 -7.13 -10.26
N LEU A 382 7.33 -5.87 -10.66
CA LEU A 382 6.04 -5.37 -11.15
C LEU A 382 5.58 -6.14 -12.41
N VAL A 383 6.48 -6.48 -13.32
CA VAL A 383 6.16 -7.23 -14.53
C VAL A 383 5.87 -8.70 -14.20
N ILE A 384 6.75 -9.40 -13.50
CA ILE A 384 6.59 -10.84 -13.25
C ILE A 384 5.53 -11.11 -12.18
N GLN A 385 5.71 -10.56 -10.99
CA GLN A 385 4.81 -10.83 -9.88
C GLN A 385 3.48 -10.12 -10.06
N GLY A 386 3.47 -8.84 -10.50
CA GLY A 386 2.24 -8.07 -10.72
C GLY A 386 1.28 -8.72 -11.70
N THR A 387 1.78 -9.29 -12.81
CA THR A 387 0.93 -9.96 -13.80
C THR A 387 0.49 -11.37 -13.41
N THR A 388 1.18 -12.00 -12.46
CA THR A 388 0.92 -13.39 -12.07
C THR A 388 0.19 -13.56 -10.74
N VAL A 389 0.08 -12.52 -9.90
CA VAL A 389 -0.57 -12.58 -8.58
C VAL A 389 -1.94 -13.25 -8.63
N SER A 390 -2.82 -12.81 -9.51
CA SER A 390 -4.18 -13.34 -9.62
C SER A 390 -4.20 -14.80 -10.09
N LYS A 391 -3.32 -15.14 -11.03
CA LYS A 391 -3.18 -16.52 -11.52
C LYS A 391 -2.73 -17.45 -10.41
N VAL A 392 -1.75 -17.03 -9.62
CA VAL A 392 -1.23 -17.81 -8.48
C VAL A 392 -2.29 -17.96 -7.40
N ALA A 393 -3.08 -16.90 -7.09
CA ALA A 393 -4.20 -17.00 -6.16
C ALA A 393 -5.23 -18.07 -6.61
N CYS A 394 -5.58 -18.08 -7.90
CA CYS A 394 -6.47 -19.08 -8.48
C CYS A 394 -5.88 -20.49 -8.44
N MET A 395 -4.63 -20.68 -8.86
CA MET A 395 -3.95 -21.99 -8.87
C MET A 395 -3.88 -22.63 -7.47
N LEU A 396 -3.68 -21.81 -6.45
CA LEU A 396 -3.63 -22.26 -5.06
C LEU A 396 -5.03 -22.45 -4.44
N GLY A 397 -6.10 -22.03 -5.14
CA GLY A 397 -7.50 -22.10 -4.65
C GLY A 397 -7.79 -21.11 -3.52
N LEU A 398 -7.03 -20.02 -3.44
CA LEU A 398 -7.13 -18.98 -2.40
C LEU A 398 -8.01 -17.80 -2.83
N SER A 399 -8.45 -17.76 -4.08
CA SER A 399 -9.34 -16.71 -4.60
C SER A 399 -10.79 -16.96 -4.22
N THR A 400 -11.51 -15.87 -3.90
CA THR A 400 -12.96 -15.80 -3.80
C THR A 400 -13.48 -14.66 -4.67
N PRO A 401 -14.72 -14.77 -5.20
CA PRO A 401 -15.36 -13.62 -5.83
C PRO A 401 -15.39 -12.45 -4.84
N MET A 402 -15.20 -11.24 -5.33
CA MET A 402 -15.38 -10.06 -4.51
C MET A 402 -16.88 -9.87 -4.27
N GLU A 403 -17.30 -9.89 -3.02
CA GLU A 403 -18.66 -9.49 -2.67
C GLU A 403 -18.88 -8.04 -3.12
N LYS A 404 -20.03 -7.78 -3.72
CA LYS A 404 -20.42 -6.41 -4.06
C LYS A 404 -20.56 -5.62 -2.76
N THR A 405 -19.54 -4.87 -2.40
CA THR A 405 -19.63 -3.89 -1.32
C THR A 405 -20.39 -2.69 -1.86
N GLY A 406 -21.54 -2.42 -1.28
CA GLY A 406 -22.43 -1.34 -1.67
C GLY A 406 -23.72 -1.87 -2.33
N ASN A 407 -24.74 -1.06 -2.27
CA ASN A 407 -26.02 -1.31 -2.91
C ASN A 407 -26.06 -0.67 -4.30
N ASP A 408 -26.86 -1.20 -5.20
CA ASP A 408 -27.05 -0.68 -6.57
C ASP A 408 -27.68 0.74 -6.58
N PHE A 409 -27.96 1.30 -5.41
CA PHE A 409 -28.57 2.61 -5.19
C PHE A 409 -27.55 3.68 -4.79
N GLY A 410 -26.32 3.32 -4.44
CA GLY A 410 -25.30 4.25 -3.95
C GLY A 410 -25.62 4.89 -2.60
N VAL A 411 -26.53 4.28 -1.82
CA VAL A 411 -26.91 4.76 -0.48
C VAL A 411 -26.00 4.12 0.55
N GLU A 412 -25.34 4.92 1.38
CA GLU A 412 -24.57 4.48 2.53
C GLU A 412 -25.26 4.92 3.81
N LEU A 413 -25.37 4.02 4.79
CA LEU A 413 -25.85 4.39 6.11
C LEU A 413 -24.71 5.06 6.90
N PRO A 414 -25.03 6.08 7.72
CA PRO A 414 -24.11 6.57 8.74
C PRO A 414 -23.64 5.42 9.65
N GLU A 415 -22.38 5.42 10.04
CA GLU A 415 -21.78 4.35 10.88
C GLU A 415 -22.45 4.21 12.27
N ASP A 416 -23.19 5.21 12.70
CA ASP A 416 -23.93 5.20 13.97
C ASP A 416 -25.26 4.43 13.89
N ILE A 417 -25.70 4.03 12.69
CA ILE A 417 -26.93 3.26 12.49
C ILE A 417 -26.55 1.78 12.45
N ASP A 418 -26.95 1.05 13.48
CA ASP A 418 -26.69 -0.40 13.63
C ASP A 418 -27.68 -1.22 12.78
N SER A 419 -27.66 -1.01 11.46
CA SER A 419 -28.56 -1.61 10.48
C SER A 419 -27.79 -2.04 9.24
N ASP A 420 -28.26 -3.09 8.58
CA ASP A 420 -27.71 -3.60 7.33
C ASP A 420 -28.55 -3.16 6.14
N LEU A 421 -27.89 -2.71 5.06
CA LEU A 421 -28.54 -2.49 3.76
C LEU A 421 -28.37 -3.74 2.88
N ARG A 422 -29.48 -4.19 2.28
CA ARG A 422 -29.46 -5.32 1.33
C ARG A 422 -30.23 -4.97 0.07
N ASP A 423 -29.68 -5.32 -1.08
CA ASP A 423 -30.37 -5.23 -2.36
C ASP A 423 -31.08 -6.54 -2.65
N VAL A 424 -32.37 -6.43 -3.00
CA VAL A 424 -33.19 -7.55 -3.46
C VAL A 424 -33.73 -7.22 -4.83
N THR A 425 -33.45 -8.07 -5.82
CA THR A 425 -34.10 -7.98 -7.14
C THR A 425 -35.36 -8.80 -7.14
N VAL A 426 -36.48 -8.19 -7.54
CA VAL A 426 -37.77 -8.88 -7.63
C VAL A 426 -37.73 -9.84 -8.81
N THR A 427 -37.87 -11.14 -8.49
CA THR A 427 -38.00 -12.22 -9.47
C THR A 427 -39.45 -12.65 -9.60
N GLN A 428 -39.81 -13.39 -10.67
CA GLN A 428 -41.17 -13.94 -10.83
C GLN A 428 -41.53 -14.82 -9.63
N GLU A 429 -40.59 -15.62 -9.13
CA GLU A 429 -40.78 -16.49 -7.98
C GLU A 429 -41.16 -15.73 -6.69
N ILE A 430 -40.60 -14.53 -6.50
CA ILE A 430 -40.93 -13.67 -5.36
C ILE A 430 -42.36 -13.12 -5.50
N LEU A 431 -42.77 -12.70 -6.68
CA LEU A 431 -44.15 -12.24 -6.93
C LEU A 431 -45.19 -13.35 -6.74
N ASP A 432 -44.90 -14.56 -7.24
CA ASP A 432 -45.77 -15.70 -7.14
C ASP A 432 -45.95 -16.22 -5.69
N THR A 433 -44.87 -16.05 -4.88
CA THR A 433 -44.84 -16.57 -3.50
C THR A 433 -45.31 -15.55 -2.47
N LYS A 434 -45.01 -14.25 -2.68
CA LYS A 434 -45.20 -13.19 -1.68
C LYS A 434 -46.20 -12.10 -2.10
N GLY A 435 -46.77 -12.20 -3.31
CA GLY A 435 -47.71 -11.21 -3.83
C GLY A 435 -47.07 -10.09 -4.64
N ASP A 436 -47.90 -9.28 -5.29
CA ASP A 436 -47.48 -8.25 -6.27
C ASP A 436 -47.40 -6.84 -5.68
N THR A 437 -47.71 -6.66 -4.38
CA THR A 437 -47.57 -5.34 -3.71
C THR A 437 -46.57 -5.38 -2.57
N LEU A 438 -46.00 -4.24 -2.24
CA LEU A 438 -45.05 -4.16 -1.11
C LEU A 438 -45.66 -4.60 0.22
N LYS A 439 -46.97 -4.36 0.39
CA LYS A 439 -47.71 -4.78 1.58
C LYS A 439 -47.80 -6.31 1.68
N ASP A 440 -47.98 -7.00 0.56
CA ASP A 440 -48.14 -8.46 0.50
C ASP A 440 -46.82 -9.20 0.67
N MET A 441 -45.68 -8.54 0.45
CA MET A 441 -44.36 -9.14 0.55
C MET A 441 -43.99 -9.69 1.94
N ASN A 442 -44.76 -9.35 2.98
CA ASN A 442 -44.57 -9.84 4.36
C ASN A 442 -43.10 -9.85 4.77
N LEU A 443 -42.48 -8.69 4.79
CA LEU A 443 -41.06 -8.52 5.15
C LEU A 443 -40.86 -8.93 6.62
N PRO A 444 -39.70 -9.47 6.99
CA PRO A 444 -39.37 -9.77 8.39
C PRO A 444 -39.52 -8.55 9.29
N GLN A 445 -39.90 -8.76 10.56
CA GLN A 445 -39.95 -7.66 11.55
C GLN A 445 -38.61 -6.93 11.60
N GLY A 446 -38.64 -5.61 11.67
CA GLY A 446 -37.42 -4.79 11.65
C GLY A 446 -36.79 -4.57 10.26
N THR A 447 -37.49 -4.97 9.19
CA THR A 447 -37.04 -4.73 7.80
C THR A 447 -37.98 -3.74 7.10
N LEU A 448 -37.39 -2.73 6.46
CA LEU A 448 -38.12 -1.70 5.71
C LEU A 448 -37.52 -1.56 4.29
N VAL A 449 -38.39 -1.35 3.29
CA VAL A 449 -37.96 -0.94 1.94
C VAL A 449 -37.71 0.55 1.95
N MET A 450 -36.49 0.99 1.69
CA MET A 450 -36.12 2.41 1.63
C MET A 450 -36.43 3.04 0.28
N ILE A 451 -36.07 2.34 -0.82
CA ILE A 451 -36.21 2.83 -2.20
C ILE A 451 -36.48 1.64 -3.11
N VAL A 452 -37.27 1.87 -4.16
CA VAL A 452 -37.49 0.90 -5.27
C VAL A 452 -36.93 1.52 -6.54
N LYS A 453 -36.13 0.75 -7.30
CA LYS A 453 -35.59 1.16 -8.59
C LYS A 453 -36.20 0.28 -9.70
N ARG A 454 -36.87 0.94 -10.64
CA ARG A 454 -37.47 0.33 -11.84
C ARG A 454 -36.77 0.87 -13.08
N GLY A 455 -35.92 0.05 -13.68
CA GLY A 455 -35.07 0.52 -14.78
C GLY A 455 -34.13 1.66 -14.32
N ASN A 456 -34.40 2.89 -14.80
CA ASN A 456 -33.64 4.09 -14.41
C ASN A 456 -34.41 5.02 -13.44
N GLU A 457 -35.63 4.69 -13.07
CA GLU A 457 -36.46 5.53 -12.21
C GLU A 457 -36.43 5.03 -10.76
N TYR A 458 -36.43 6.00 -9.84
CA TYR A 458 -36.52 5.75 -8.40
C TYR A 458 -37.93 6.01 -7.92
N LEU A 459 -38.58 5.03 -7.31
CA LEU A 459 -39.92 5.08 -6.80
C LEU A 459 -39.90 5.13 -5.28
N ILE A 460 -40.77 5.98 -4.71
CA ILE A 460 -40.97 6.04 -3.26
C ILE A 460 -41.80 4.83 -2.84
N PRO A 461 -41.33 3.96 -1.94
CA PRO A 461 -42.03 2.79 -1.52
C PRO A 461 -43.26 3.16 -0.70
N ASN A 462 -44.42 2.63 -1.08
CA ASN A 462 -45.63 2.65 -0.28
C ASN A 462 -46.29 1.27 -0.34
N GLY A 463 -47.12 0.92 0.64
CA GLY A 463 -47.71 -0.40 0.74
C GLY A 463 -48.52 -0.85 -0.48
N SER A 464 -49.07 0.08 -1.25
CA SER A 464 -49.89 -0.15 -2.46
C SER A 464 -49.06 -0.19 -3.74
N LEU A 465 -47.73 0.03 -3.67
CA LEU A 465 -46.86 0.01 -4.85
C LEU A 465 -46.80 -1.40 -5.43
N LYS A 466 -47.27 -1.54 -6.67
CA LYS A 466 -47.15 -2.80 -7.44
C LYS A 466 -45.71 -2.97 -7.91
N LEU A 467 -45.14 -4.15 -7.58
CA LEU A 467 -43.82 -4.57 -7.98
C LEU A 467 -43.85 -5.26 -9.33
N HIS A 468 -42.83 -5.09 -10.12
CA HIS A 468 -42.62 -5.74 -11.39
C HIS A 468 -41.35 -6.57 -11.35
N VAL A 469 -41.29 -7.64 -12.15
CA VAL A 469 -40.05 -8.42 -12.33
C VAL A 469 -38.93 -7.53 -12.82
N GLY A 470 -37.79 -7.58 -12.14
CA GLY A 470 -36.63 -6.72 -12.42
C GLY A 470 -36.56 -5.46 -11.58
N ASP A 471 -37.58 -5.14 -10.77
CA ASP A 471 -37.48 -4.07 -9.79
C ASP A 471 -36.41 -4.42 -8.76
N LYS A 472 -35.61 -3.43 -8.38
CA LYS A 472 -34.61 -3.58 -7.30
C LYS A 472 -35.11 -2.85 -6.06
N LEU A 473 -35.07 -3.52 -4.93
CA LEU A 473 -35.50 -3.01 -3.63
C LEU A 473 -34.26 -2.79 -2.77
N LEU A 474 -34.11 -1.62 -2.17
CA LEU A 474 -33.15 -1.36 -1.12
C LEU A 474 -33.84 -1.59 0.23
N LEU A 475 -33.42 -2.63 0.94
CA LEU A 475 -33.92 -2.98 2.26
C LEU A 475 -32.96 -2.49 3.34
N ILE A 476 -33.50 -1.94 4.42
CA ILE A 476 -32.81 -1.72 5.68
C ILE A 476 -33.34 -2.72 6.71
N SER A 477 -32.46 -3.41 7.41
CA SER A 477 -32.82 -4.34 8.48
C SER A 477 -31.96 -4.10 9.72
N GLU A 478 -32.54 -4.26 10.91
CA GLU A 478 -31.76 -4.26 12.16
C GLU A 478 -30.76 -5.41 12.12
N LYS A 479 -29.49 -5.14 12.57
CA LYS A 479 -28.51 -6.20 12.73
C LYS A 479 -29.01 -7.19 13.76
N THR A 480 -29.24 -8.42 13.35
CA THR A 480 -29.47 -9.53 14.30
C THR A 480 -28.18 -9.70 15.10
N LYS A 481 -28.25 -9.45 16.42
CA LYS A 481 -27.15 -9.79 17.34
C LYS A 481 -27.05 -11.31 17.35
N GLU A 482 -26.06 -11.86 16.59
CA GLU A 482 -25.58 -13.22 16.80
C GLU A 482 -24.72 -13.31 18.04
#